data_7d816e34fac37508d1de3b0bc3ccc177
#
_entry.id   7d816e34fac37508d1de3b0bc3ccc177
#
_cell.length_a   1.000
_cell.length_b   1.000
_cell.length_c   1.000
_cell.angle_alpha   90.00
_cell.angle_beta   90.00
_cell.angle_gamma   90.00
#
_symmetry.space_group_name_H-M   'P 1'
#
loop_
_entity.id
_entity.type
_entity.pdbx_description
1 polymer ?
#
loop_
_entity_poly.entity_id
_entity_poly.type
_entity_poly.pdbx_seq_one_letter_code
_entity_poly.pdbx_strand_id
1 'polypeptide(L)'
;MEKIRLGKTEIMASKIGFGCLPLQRRPMDEVTKLLRKAYDSGINYFDTARMYSDSEEKIGAALSGVRNHIYLATKSHHFTAEGILEDLDTSLRLMKTDHVDVLQVHNPPFCPKPGGEDGG
;
A
#
# COMPACT_ATOMS: atom_id res chain seq x y z
N MET A 1 -6.33 -18.33 7.80
CA MET A 1 -5.42 -17.48 8.60
C MET A 1 -6.24 -16.59 9.52
N GLU A 2 -5.79 -16.43 10.75
CA GLU A 2 -6.45 -15.55 11.72
C GLU A 2 -6.43 -14.10 11.26
N LYS A 3 -7.54 -13.38 11.50
CA LYS A 3 -7.69 -11.98 11.16
C LYS A 3 -7.83 -11.14 12.42
N ILE A 4 -7.27 -9.94 12.37
CA ILE A 4 -7.26 -9.00 13.50
C ILE A 4 -7.81 -7.67 13.01
N ARG A 5 -8.68 -7.06 13.81
CA ARG A 5 -9.20 -5.73 13.52
C ARG A 5 -8.08 -4.70 13.67
N LEU A 6 -7.89 -3.88 12.65
CA LEU A 6 -6.88 -2.81 12.67
C LEU A 6 -7.41 -1.63 13.47
N GLY A 7 -7.02 -1.57 14.75
CA GLY A 7 -7.41 -0.48 15.65
C GLY A 7 -8.94 -0.35 15.75
N LYS A 8 -9.43 0.86 15.54
CA LYS A 8 -10.86 1.18 15.56
C LYS A 8 -11.50 1.18 14.17
N THR A 9 -10.76 0.75 13.14
CA THR A 9 -11.28 0.67 11.78
C THR A 9 -12.13 -0.57 11.58
N GLU A 10 -12.75 -0.68 10.41
CA GLU A 10 -13.48 -1.88 10.00
C GLU A 10 -12.60 -2.88 9.25
N ILE A 11 -11.30 -2.58 9.15
CA ILE A 11 -10.35 -3.43 8.44
C ILE A 11 -10.05 -4.68 9.26
N MET A 12 -10.40 -5.84 8.70
CA MET A 12 -10.07 -7.14 9.28
C MET A 12 -8.87 -7.71 8.56
N ALA A 13 -7.69 -7.27 8.98
CA ALA A 13 -6.43 -7.67 8.37
C ALA A 13 -6.01 -9.06 8.82
N SER A 14 -5.40 -9.83 7.91
CA SER A 14 -4.73 -11.07 8.29
C SER A 14 -3.66 -10.76 9.35
N LYS A 15 -3.47 -11.70 10.28
CA LYS A 15 -2.50 -11.53 11.36
C LYS A 15 -1.09 -11.27 10.84
N ILE A 16 -0.77 -11.82 9.68
CA ILE A 16 0.48 -11.59 8.97
C ILE A 16 0.17 -10.73 7.74
N GLY A 17 0.85 -9.58 7.63
CA GLY A 17 0.80 -8.74 6.44
C GLY A 17 2.00 -9.00 5.54
N PHE A 18 1.92 -8.52 4.30
CA PHE A 18 3.00 -8.66 3.33
C PHE A 18 3.63 -7.28 3.06
N GLY A 19 4.90 -7.12 3.46
CA GLY A 19 5.67 -5.93 3.15
C GLY A 19 6.26 -6.04 1.75
N CYS A 20 5.98 -5.06 0.90
CA CYS A 20 6.32 -5.13 -0.53
C CYS A 20 7.64 -4.43 -0.89
N LEU A 21 8.40 -3.95 0.10
CA LEU A 21 9.73 -3.37 -0.15
C LEU A 21 10.67 -4.31 -0.91
N PRO A 22 10.77 -5.61 -0.55
CA PRO A 22 11.68 -6.53 -1.25
C PRO A 22 11.29 -6.86 -2.69
N LEU A 23 10.10 -6.46 -3.14
CA LEU A 23 9.64 -6.74 -4.50
C LEU A 23 10.29 -5.85 -5.55
N GLN A 24 10.93 -4.78 -5.11
CA GLN A 24 11.54 -3.80 -6.01
C GLN A 24 12.56 -4.46 -6.93
N ARG A 25 12.49 -4.13 -8.22
CA ARG A 25 13.44 -4.55 -9.24
C ARG A 25 13.52 -6.06 -9.49
N ARG A 26 12.56 -6.82 -8.95
CA ARG A 26 12.47 -8.26 -9.21
C ARG A 26 11.64 -8.50 -10.48
N PRO A 27 11.85 -9.61 -11.19
CA PRO A 27 11.06 -9.91 -12.38
C PRO A 27 9.57 -9.97 -12.09
N MET A 28 8.76 -9.43 -13.00
CA MET A 28 7.31 -9.33 -12.83
C MET A 28 6.64 -10.70 -12.61
N ASP A 29 7.07 -11.71 -13.37
CA ASP A 29 6.50 -13.06 -13.26
C ASP A 29 6.81 -13.69 -11.90
N GLU A 30 8.01 -13.50 -11.38
CA GLU A 30 8.40 -13.98 -10.05
C GLU A 30 7.56 -13.33 -8.95
N VAL A 31 7.42 -12.00 -9.02
CA VAL A 31 6.65 -11.23 -8.04
C VAL A 31 5.16 -11.59 -8.11
N THR A 32 4.62 -11.74 -9.31
CA THR A 32 3.21 -12.12 -9.49
C THR A 32 2.92 -13.46 -8.81
N LYS A 33 3.79 -14.45 -9.02
CA LYS A 33 3.64 -15.76 -8.37
C LYS A 33 3.72 -15.65 -6.85
N LEU A 34 4.64 -14.85 -6.35
CA LEU A 34 4.83 -14.66 -4.90
C LEU A 34 3.61 -13.98 -4.26
N LEU A 35 3.13 -12.91 -4.86
CA LEU A 35 1.97 -12.19 -4.34
C LEU A 35 0.70 -13.03 -4.41
N ARG A 36 0.49 -13.78 -5.50
CA ARG A 36 -0.65 -14.70 -5.60
C ARG A 36 -0.56 -15.81 -4.56
N LYS A 37 0.62 -16.35 -4.33
CA LYS A 37 0.81 -17.38 -3.30
C LYS A 37 0.52 -16.82 -1.90
N ALA A 38 0.95 -15.61 -1.61
CA ALA A 38 0.66 -14.94 -0.34
C ALA A 38 -0.85 -14.77 -0.17
N TYR A 39 -1.54 -14.28 -1.20
CA TYR A 39 -2.99 -14.13 -1.17
C TYR A 39 -3.70 -15.47 -0.96
N ASP A 40 -3.31 -16.51 -1.71
CA ASP A 40 -3.91 -17.84 -1.60
C ASP A 40 -3.67 -18.47 -0.22
N SER A 41 -2.62 -18.05 0.48
CA SER A 41 -2.33 -18.50 1.85
C SER A 41 -3.15 -17.77 2.91
N GLY A 42 -3.96 -16.78 2.53
CA GLY A 42 -4.85 -16.04 3.43
C GLY A 42 -4.34 -14.66 3.83
N ILE A 43 -3.19 -14.23 3.32
CA ILE A 43 -2.71 -12.85 3.55
C ILE A 43 -3.60 -11.90 2.75
N ASN A 44 -4.19 -10.92 3.44
CA ASN A 44 -5.07 -9.95 2.81
C ASN A 44 -4.64 -8.49 3.02
N TYR A 45 -3.48 -8.25 3.63
CA TYR A 45 -2.95 -6.91 3.88
C TYR A 45 -1.58 -6.78 3.22
N PHE A 46 -1.46 -5.83 2.27
CA PHE A 46 -0.24 -5.61 1.49
C PHE A 46 0.20 -4.16 1.65
N ASP A 47 1.41 -3.98 2.18
CA ASP A 47 1.97 -2.66 2.46
C ASP A 47 3.06 -2.31 1.45
N THR A 48 2.92 -1.15 0.81
CA THR A 48 3.86 -0.66 -0.18
C THR A 48 4.12 0.83 0.03
N ALA A 49 4.74 1.49 -0.93
CA ALA A 49 5.02 2.91 -0.90
C ALA A 49 5.30 3.45 -2.30
N ARG A 50 5.04 4.76 -2.48
CA ARG A 50 5.41 5.47 -3.71
C ARG A 50 6.92 5.35 -3.98
N MET A 51 7.73 5.36 -2.92
CA MET A 51 9.19 5.28 -3.00
C MET A 51 9.76 3.88 -3.23
N TYR A 52 8.92 2.85 -3.25
CA TYR A 52 9.37 1.47 -3.49
C TYR A 52 9.44 1.16 -4.99
N SER A 53 10.05 2.05 -5.77
CA SER A 53 10.28 1.97 -7.22
C SER A 53 9.09 1.37 -7.99
N ASP A 54 9.15 0.13 -8.42
CA ASP A 54 8.12 -0.54 -9.22
C ASP A 54 7.17 -1.44 -8.40
N SER A 55 7.22 -1.38 -7.07
CA SER A 55 6.39 -2.23 -6.20
C SER A 55 4.89 -2.03 -6.43
N GLU A 56 4.42 -0.78 -6.49
CA GLU A 56 3.00 -0.49 -6.70
C GLU A 56 2.48 -1.04 -8.04
N GLU A 57 3.28 -0.89 -9.09
CA GLU A 57 2.94 -1.43 -10.41
C GLU A 57 2.80 -2.95 -10.38
N LYS A 58 3.69 -3.63 -9.68
CA LYS A 58 3.67 -5.09 -9.54
C LYS A 58 2.45 -5.56 -8.75
N ILE A 59 2.07 -4.85 -7.71
CA ILE A 59 0.85 -5.14 -6.96
C ILE A 59 -0.37 -5.02 -7.89
N GLY A 60 -0.44 -3.96 -8.68
CA GLY A 60 -1.52 -3.78 -9.64
C GLY A 60 -1.61 -4.92 -10.64
N ALA A 61 -0.47 -5.35 -11.18
CA ALA A 61 -0.44 -6.45 -12.13
C ALA A 61 -0.88 -7.78 -11.50
N ALA A 62 -0.48 -8.03 -10.26
CA ALA A 62 -0.70 -9.33 -9.60
C ALA A 62 -2.06 -9.44 -8.91
N LEU A 63 -2.56 -8.38 -8.29
CA LEU A 63 -3.66 -8.44 -7.34
C LEU A 63 -4.89 -7.60 -7.73
N SER A 64 -4.90 -6.89 -8.84
CA SER A 64 -6.06 -6.07 -9.23
C SER A 64 -7.34 -6.91 -9.38
N GLY A 65 -7.22 -8.14 -9.83
CA GLY A 65 -8.36 -9.06 -9.97
C GLY A 65 -8.99 -9.50 -8.66
N VAL A 66 -8.29 -9.33 -7.53
CA VAL A 66 -8.80 -9.69 -6.21
C VAL A 66 -8.89 -8.48 -5.27
N ARG A 67 -8.92 -7.27 -5.83
CA ARG A 67 -8.87 -6.02 -5.04
C ARG A 67 -9.91 -5.96 -3.93
N ASN A 68 -11.10 -6.46 -4.16
CA ASN A 68 -12.18 -6.44 -3.16
C ASN A 68 -11.97 -7.41 -1.99
N HIS A 69 -10.97 -8.26 -2.08
CA HIS A 69 -10.67 -9.25 -1.04
C HIS A 69 -9.39 -8.95 -0.26
N ILE A 70 -8.76 -7.81 -0.55
CA ILE A 70 -7.50 -7.42 0.09
C ILE A 70 -7.57 -5.97 0.56
N TYR A 71 -6.64 -5.61 1.44
CA TYR A 71 -6.40 -4.24 1.88
C TYR A 71 -5.04 -3.79 1.38
N LEU A 72 -4.98 -2.57 0.82
CA LEU A 72 -3.75 -1.97 0.35
C LEU A 72 -3.39 -0.76 1.20
N ALA A 73 -2.15 -0.75 1.67
CA ALA A 73 -1.55 0.39 2.33
C ALA A 73 -0.40 0.91 1.49
N THR A 74 -0.34 2.21 1.28
CA THR A 74 0.79 2.85 0.60
C THR A 74 1.23 4.10 1.35
N LYS A 75 2.31 4.72 0.88
CA LYS A 75 2.92 5.87 1.55
C LYS A 75 3.28 6.93 0.53
N SER A 76 2.96 8.19 0.87
CA SER A 76 3.45 9.34 0.14
C SER A 76 4.79 9.79 0.71
N HIS A 77 5.67 10.26 -0.15
CA HIS A 77 6.96 10.86 0.25
C HIS A 77 6.90 12.38 0.34
N HIS A 78 5.72 12.96 0.16
CA HIS A 78 5.50 14.39 0.33
C HIS A 78 4.92 14.69 1.72
N PHE A 79 5.01 15.97 2.12
CA PHE A 79 4.50 16.43 3.42
C PHE A 79 3.45 17.52 3.29
N THR A 80 3.08 17.91 2.07
CA THR A 80 2.01 18.86 1.80
C THR A 80 0.77 18.12 1.28
N ALA A 81 -0.40 18.70 1.49
CA ALA A 81 -1.65 18.10 0.99
C ALA A 81 -1.61 17.91 -0.52
N GLU A 82 -1.12 18.89 -1.27
CA GLU A 82 -1.01 18.82 -2.73
C GLU A 82 -0.11 17.69 -3.18
N GLY A 83 1.09 17.57 -2.59
CA GLY A 83 2.03 16.51 -2.93
C GLY A 83 1.52 15.12 -2.57
N ILE A 84 0.85 15.01 -1.43
CA ILE A 84 0.25 13.73 -1.00
C ILE A 84 -0.85 13.31 -1.98
N LEU A 85 -1.68 14.24 -2.45
CA LEU A 85 -2.73 13.92 -3.42
C LEU A 85 -2.15 13.51 -4.78
N GLU A 86 -1.07 14.14 -5.22
CA GLU A 86 -0.36 13.74 -6.44
C GLU A 86 0.17 12.32 -6.33
N ASP A 87 0.80 11.99 -5.21
CA ASP A 87 1.31 10.64 -4.96
C ASP A 87 0.18 9.62 -4.92
N LEU A 88 -0.94 9.97 -4.28
CA LEU A 88 -2.11 9.10 -4.23
C LEU A 88 -2.63 8.80 -5.63
N ASP A 89 -2.78 9.82 -6.48
CA ASP A 89 -3.23 9.62 -7.87
C ASP A 89 -2.30 8.67 -8.63
N THR A 90 -0.99 8.84 -8.47
CA THR A 90 -0.01 7.96 -9.10
C THR A 90 -0.13 6.54 -8.58
N SER A 91 -0.24 6.37 -7.26
CA SER A 91 -0.40 5.06 -6.63
C SER A 91 -1.65 4.33 -7.12
N LEU A 92 -2.78 5.02 -7.18
CA LEU A 92 -4.04 4.45 -7.67
C LEU A 92 -3.92 3.96 -9.10
N ARG A 93 -3.30 4.77 -9.96
CA ARG A 93 -3.10 4.40 -11.36
C ARG A 93 -2.19 3.17 -11.48
N LEU A 94 -1.09 3.14 -10.76
CA LEU A 94 -0.13 2.02 -10.84
C LEU A 94 -0.70 0.74 -10.25
N MET A 95 -1.42 0.82 -9.15
CA MET A 95 -2.05 -0.35 -8.53
C MET A 95 -3.38 -0.73 -9.16
N LYS A 96 -3.84 0.01 -10.18
CA LYS A 96 -5.08 -0.27 -10.93
C LYS A 96 -6.30 -0.38 -10.03
N THR A 97 -6.44 0.56 -9.10
CA THR A 97 -7.53 0.60 -8.14
C THR A 97 -8.05 2.02 -8.00
N ASP A 98 -9.25 2.18 -7.48
CA ASP A 98 -9.87 3.48 -7.25
C ASP A 98 -9.70 3.98 -5.82
N HIS A 99 -9.08 3.18 -4.96
CA HIS A 99 -8.88 3.54 -3.55
C HIS A 99 -7.73 2.77 -2.92
N VAL A 100 -7.17 3.32 -1.83
CA VAL A 100 -6.34 2.59 -0.89
C VAL A 100 -7.05 2.55 0.45
N ASP A 101 -6.72 1.58 1.27
CA ASP A 101 -7.37 1.41 2.58
C ASP A 101 -6.61 2.17 3.67
N VAL A 102 -5.29 2.31 3.50
CA VAL A 102 -4.43 3.06 4.42
C VAL A 102 -3.45 3.90 3.61
N LEU A 103 -3.38 5.18 3.92
CA LEU A 103 -2.40 6.09 3.34
C LEU A 103 -1.55 6.68 4.47
N GLN A 104 -0.24 6.54 4.35
CA GLN A 104 0.73 6.97 5.36
C GLN A 104 1.65 8.04 4.80
N VAL A 105 2.21 8.85 5.68
CA VAL A 105 3.34 9.74 5.35
C VAL A 105 4.61 8.95 5.59
N HIS A 106 5.48 8.85 4.57
CA HIS A 106 6.65 7.98 4.57
C HIS A 106 7.80 8.61 5.36
N ASN A 107 8.18 7.99 6.49
CA ASN A 107 9.29 8.40 7.33
C ASN A 107 9.36 9.92 7.57
N PRO A 108 8.29 10.57 8.04
CA PRO A 108 8.34 12.02 8.23
C PRO A 108 9.38 12.37 9.29
N PRO A 109 10.22 13.43 9.06
CA PRO A 109 11.21 13.85 10.05
C PRO A 109 10.57 14.59 11.23
N PHE A 110 9.29 14.85 11.17
CA PHE A 110 8.49 15.53 12.19
C PHE A 110 7.07 14.96 12.16
N CYS A 111 6.27 15.29 13.18
CA CYS A 111 4.87 14.91 13.19
C CYS A 111 4.04 16.03 12.57
N PRO A 112 3.50 15.89 11.36
CA PRO A 112 2.67 16.92 10.74
C PRO A 112 1.44 17.24 11.57
N LYS A 113 1.06 18.53 11.62
CA LYS A 113 -0.12 18.98 12.35
C LYS A 113 -1.12 19.57 11.37
N PRO A 114 -2.41 19.26 11.49
CA PRO A 114 -3.44 19.84 10.62
C PRO A 114 -3.40 21.38 10.70
N GLY A 115 -3.28 22.04 9.53
CA GLY A 115 -3.21 23.49 9.46
C GLY A 115 -1.92 24.11 9.96
N GLY A 116 -0.89 23.32 10.27
CA GLY A 116 0.41 23.80 10.71
C GLY A 116 1.30 24.31 9.56
N GLU A 117 2.38 25.00 9.91
CA GLU A 117 3.35 25.53 8.94
C GLU A 117 4.09 24.42 8.17
N ASP A 118 4.11 23.22 8.72
CA ASP A 118 4.71 22.03 8.10
C ASP A 118 3.85 21.41 6.98
N GLY A 119 2.68 22.01 6.67
CA GLY A 119 1.80 21.54 5.62
C GLY A 119 0.96 20.32 6.00
N GLY A 120 0.94 19.98 7.27
CA GLY A 120 0.23 18.82 7.82
C GLY A 120 -1.30 18.85 7.75
#